data_eb142746c38f8acf540f669fb130b6bd
#
_entry.id   eb142746c38f8acf540f669fb130b6bd
#
_cell.length_a   1.000
_cell.length_b   1.000
_cell.length_c   1.000
_cell.angle_alpha   90.00
_cell.angle_beta   90.00
_cell.angle_gamma   90.00
#
_symmetry.space_group_name_H-M   'P 1'
#
loop_
_entity.id
_entity.type
_entity.pdbx_description
1 polymer ?
#
loop_
_entity_poly.entity_id
_entity_poly.type
_entity_poly.pdbx_seq_one_letter_code
_entity_poly.pdbx_strand_id
1 'polypeptide(L)'
;MRALVTGAAGFIGSNLVDRLLADGHGVVGVDDLSSGRAANLDGARGQSGFAFVEADVVGADLIGLLAEAKPEVVYHLAAQIDVRRSVADPQFDAMVNVIGAVRLAEAARRSGVRKIVNASSGGAIYGVPKNYPTNEAAPADPASPYGAAKLAAEAYLNSFRHLYGLDCTHIAPANVYGPRQEPHGEAGVVAVFARALLAGEPTTVFGDGSNTRDYVFVDDVVDAFVRASGDAGSGQRFNVGTGVETSDRTLHTVVATEVGAPDQPRSAPARLGDLKRSCLDARKAEMVLSWWARVRLDDGVRATVDYFRGC
;
A
#
# COMPACT_ATOMS: atom_id res chain seq x y z
N MET A 1 2.36 21.79 -5.77
CA MET A 1 3.36 21.47 -4.72
C MET A 1 4.48 20.62 -5.30
N ARG A 2 5.61 20.49 -4.58
CA ARG A 2 6.64 19.49 -4.89
C ARG A 2 6.51 18.31 -3.92
N ALA A 3 6.40 17.12 -4.44
CA ALA A 3 6.25 15.89 -3.67
C ALA A 3 7.48 14.98 -3.82
N LEU A 4 7.80 14.22 -2.78
CA LEU A 4 8.74 13.11 -2.87
C LEU A 4 7.98 11.81 -2.54
N VAL A 5 8.14 10.78 -3.37
CA VAL A 5 7.49 9.49 -3.20
C VAL A 5 8.57 8.43 -3.05
N THR A 6 8.70 7.81 -1.88
CA THR A 6 9.56 6.63 -1.69
C THR A 6 8.76 5.37 -2.03
N GLY A 7 9.42 4.34 -2.56
CA GLY A 7 8.72 3.19 -3.14
C GLY A 7 8.00 3.53 -4.45
N ALA A 8 8.56 4.52 -5.19
CA ALA A 8 7.94 5.12 -6.36
C ALA A 8 7.76 4.14 -7.54
N ALA A 9 8.63 3.15 -7.69
CA ALA A 9 8.56 2.12 -8.74
C ALA A 9 7.69 0.92 -8.34
N GLY A 10 7.18 0.90 -7.10
CA GLY A 10 6.27 -0.13 -6.59
C GLY A 10 4.85 0.03 -7.12
N PHE A 11 3.98 -0.91 -6.75
CA PHE A 11 2.58 -0.97 -7.17
C PHE A 11 1.82 0.32 -6.83
N ILE A 12 1.63 0.64 -5.55
CA ILE A 12 0.87 1.83 -5.12
C ILE A 12 1.66 3.10 -5.45
N GLY A 13 2.99 3.09 -5.25
CA GLY A 13 3.85 4.26 -5.47
C GLY A 13 3.80 4.78 -6.89
N SER A 14 3.86 3.90 -7.90
CA SER A 14 3.83 4.31 -9.31
C SER A 14 2.47 4.88 -9.75
N ASN A 15 1.36 4.33 -9.23
CA ASN A 15 0.03 4.89 -9.46
C ASN A 15 -0.13 6.27 -8.77
N LEU A 16 0.48 6.44 -7.57
CA LEU A 16 0.50 7.73 -6.89
C LEU A 16 1.34 8.77 -7.65
N VAL A 17 2.50 8.37 -8.19
CA VAL A 17 3.33 9.26 -9.02
C VAL A 17 2.54 9.77 -10.22
N ASP A 18 1.87 8.88 -10.96
CA ASP A 18 1.07 9.28 -12.12
C ASP A 18 -0.08 10.25 -11.72
N ARG A 19 -0.76 9.97 -10.61
CA ARG A 19 -1.83 10.85 -10.11
C ARG A 19 -1.31 12.22 -9.71
N LEU A 20 -0.20 12.30 -9.00
CA LEU A 20 0.39 13.58 -8.58
C LEU A 20 0.85 14.42 -9.79
N LEU A 21 1.41 13.78 -10.81
CA LEU A 21 1.78 14.45 -12.05
C LEU A 21 0.55 14.94 -12.82
N ALA A 22 -0.50 14.13 -12.91
CA ALA A 22 -1.77 14.52 -13.53
C ALA A 22 -2.44 15.69 -12.81
N ASP A 23 -2.29 15.78 -11.48
CA ASP A 23 -2.76 16.91 -10.67
C ASP A 23 -1.84 18.15 -10.78
N GLY A 24 -0.80 18.12 -11.65
CA GLY A 24 0.11 19.24 -11.92
C GLY A 24 1.19 19.45 -10.85
N HIS A 25 1.54 18.44 -10.09
CA HIS A 25 2.59 18.50 -9.07
C HIS A 25 3.95 18.10 -9.63
N GLY A 26 5.04 18.68 -9.10
CA GLY A 26 6.39 18.18 -9.33
C GLY A 26 6.64 16.96 -8.40
N VAL A 27 7.19 15.88 -8.94
CA VAL A 27 7.40 14.63 -8.20
C VAL A 27 8.84 14.17 -8.32
N VAL A 28 9.48 13.89 -7.18
CA VAL A 28 10.73 13.14 -7.10
C VAL A 28 10.40 11.72 -6.61
N GLY A 29 10.56 10.74 -7.48
CA GLY A 29 10.41 9.32 -7.13
C GLY A 29 11.72 8.75 -6.62
N VAL A 30 11.68 8.02 -5.51
CA VAL A 30 12.81 7.32 -4.91
C VAL A 30 12.47 5.85 -4.74
N ASP A 31 13.32 4.97 -5.24
CA ASP A 31 13.15 3.51 -5.14
C ASP A 31 14.50 2.82 -5.31
N ASP A 32 14.75 1.73 -4.63
CA ASP A 32 15.97 0.92 -4.77
C ASP A 32 15.82 -0.22 -5.80
N LEU A 33 14.62 -0.34 -6.41
CA LEU A 33 14.24 -1.37 -7.37
C LEU A 33 14.37 -2.81 -6.84
N SER A 34 14.45 -2.99 -5.52
CA SER A 34 14.54 -4.33 -4.90
C SER A 34 13.25 -5.16 -5.08
N SER A 35 12.11 -4.48 -5.18
CA SER A 35 10.80 -5.06 -5.49
C SER A 35 10.00 -4.25 -6.50
N GLY A 36 10.30 -2.96 -6.62
CA GLY A 36 9.74 -2.06 -7.62
C GLY A 36 10.27 -2.38 -9.03
N ARG A 37 9.48 -2.03 -10.04
CA ARG A 37 9.86 -2.19 -11.45
C ARG A 37 10.04 -0.84 -12.11
N ALA A 38 11.21 -0.60 -12.68
CA ALA A 38 11.50 0.64 -13.42
C ALA A 38 10.47 0.94 -14.52
N ALA A 39 9.93 -0.09 -15.17
CA ALA A 39 8.88 0.02 -16.20
C ALA A 39 7.57 0.62 -15.67
N ASN A 40 7.26 0.50 -14.38
CA ASN A 40 6.09 1.14 -13.79
C ASN A 40 6.15 2.68 -13.85
N LEU A 41 7.33 3.25 -14.09
CA LEU A 41 7.58 4.70 -14.18
C LEU A 41 7.73 5.20 -15.63
N ASP A 42 7.57 4.35 -16.65
CA ASP A 42 7.81 4.74 -18.05
C ASP A 42 6.90 5.90 -18.49
N GLY A 43 5.63 5.90 -18.05
CA GLY A 43 4.70 7.01 -18.30
C GLY A 43 5.09 8.33 -17.62
N ALA A 44 5.76 8.25 -16.47
CA ALA A 44 6.21 9.42 -15.72
C ALA A 44 7.54 9.98 -16.24
N ARG A 45 8.49 9.14 -16.68
CA ARG A 45 9.85 9.52 -17.10
C ARG A 45 9.90 10.54 -18.25
N GLY A 46 8.88 10.55 -19.10
CA GLY A 46 8.76 11.53 -20.19
C GLY A 46 8.21 12.91 -19.77
N GLN A 47 7.79 13.08 -18.53
CA GLN A 47 7.14 14.29 -18.06
C GLN A 47 8.14 15.24 -17.38
N SER A 48 8.11 16.53 -17.73
CA SER A 48 9.03 17.54 -17.20
C SER A 48 8.90 17.77 -15.68
N GLY A 49 7.80 17.34 -15.09
CA GLY A 49 7.55 17.44 -13.65
C GLY A 49 8.09 16.26 -12.83
N PHE A 50 8.71 15.25 -13.45
CA PHE A 50 9.19 14.03 -12.80
C PHE A 50 10.71 13.91 -12.82
N ALA A 51 11.26 13.52 -11.67
CA ALA A 51 12.65 13.06 -11.54
C ALA A 51 12.66 11.72 -10.78
N PHE A 52 13.57 10.82 -11.16
CA PHE A 52 13.75 9.54 -10.48
C PHE A 52 15.15 9.44 -9.89
N VAL A 53 15.24 9.00 -8.64
CA VAL A 53 16.49 8.74 -7.92
C VAL A 53 16.46 7.28 -7.45
N GLU A 54 17.40 6.48 -7.95
CA GLU A 54 17.60 5.12 -7.47
C GLU A 54 18.36 5.18 -6.15
N ALA A 55 17.68 4.88 -5.03
CA ALA A 55 18.26 4.95 -3.71
C ALA A 55 17.49 4.10 -2.70
N ASP A 56 18.24 3.45 -1.78
CA ASP A 56 17.72 2.74 -0.62
C ASP A 56 17.51 3.70 0.56
N VAL A 57 16.30 3.73 1.11
CA VAL A 57 15.96 4.57 2.27
C VAL A 57 16.77 4.25 3.53
N VAL A 58 17.37 3.07 3.61
CA VAL A 58 18.23 2.66 4.73
C VAL A 58 19.68 3.08 4.52
N GLY A 59 20.21 2.98 3.29
CA GLY A 59 21.63 3.19 2.99
C GLY A 59 21.98 4.60 2.49
N ALA A 60 21.05 5.28 1.84
CA ALA A 60 21.32 6.54 1.13
C ALA A 60 21.51 7.76 2.07
N ASP A 61 22.13 8.82 1.53
CA ASP A 61 22.12 10.17 2.12
C ASP A 61 20.75 10.85 1.87
N LEU A 62 19.77 10.52 2.69
CA LEU A 62 18.44 11.12 2.58
C LEU A 62 18.43 12.62 2.90
N ILE A 63 19.38 13.12 3.72
CA ILE A 63 19.46 14.55 4.05
C ILE A 63 19.85 15.34 2.80
N GLY A 64 20.91 14.93 2.09
CA GLY A 64 21.32 15.54 0.84
C GLY A 64 20.23 15.46 -0.22
N LEU A 65 19.60 14.30 -0.37
CA LEU A 65 18.52 14.06 -1.33
C LEU A 65 17.32 15.01 -1.07
N LEU A 66 16.83 15.11 0.16
CA LEU A 66 15.70 15.98 0.47
C LEU A 66 16.08 17.47 0.39
N ALA A 67 17.32 17.84 0.72
CA ALA A 67 17.81 19.21 0.58
C ALA A 67 17.86 19.67 -0.89
N GLU A 68 18.16 18.75 -1.83
CA GLU A 68 18.13 19.00 -3.28
C GLU A 68 16.69 19.00 -3.82
N ALA A 69 15.90 17.97 -3.47
CA ALA A 69 14.54 17.80 -3.93
C ALA A 69 13.59 18.87 -3.40
N LYS A 70 13.81 19.40 -2.19
CA LYS A 70 12.99 20.39 -1.48
C LYS A 70 11.49 20.08 -1.52
N PRO A 71 11.06 18.87 -1.13
CA PRO A 71 9.65 18.51 -1.17
C PRO A 71 8.88 19.23 -0.06
N GLU A 72 7.65 19.64 -0.36
CA GLU A 72 6.68 20.08 0.65
C GLU A 72 6.08 18.90 1.41
N VAL A 73 5.82 17.81 0.68
CA VAL A 73 5.21 16.59 1.20
C VAL A 73 6.03 15.39 0.79
N VAL A 74 6.24 14.47 1.72
CA VAL A 74 6.84 13.15 1.47
C VAL A 74 5.76 12.08 1.62
N TYR A 75 5.57 11.27 0.58
CA TYR A 75 4.76 10.06 0.63
C TYR A 75 5.69 8.86 0.84
N HIS A 76 5.59 8.25 2.01
CA HIS A 76 6.48 7.15 2.39
C HIS A 76 5.81 5.80 2.14
N LEU A 77 6.14 5.18 0.99
CA LEU A 77 5.63 3.87 0.58
C LEU A 77 6.74 2.81 0.47
N ALA A 78 8.03 3.20 0.48
CA ALA A 78 9.14 2.24 0.52
C ALA A 78 9.01 1.34 1.75
N ALA A 79 8.99 0.03 1.53
CA ALA A 79 8.82 -0.96 2.60
C ALA A 79 9.24 -2.37 2.13
N GLN A 80 9.69 -3.19 3.05
CA GLN A 80 9.59 -4.63 2.93
C GLN A 80 8.12 -5.01 3.18
N ILE A 81 7.46 -5.69 2.22
CA ILE A 81 6.00 -5.93 2.25
C ILE A 81 5.61 -7.40 2.44
N ASP A 82 6.55 -8.32 2.30
CA ASP A 82 6.29 -9.76 2.38
C ASP A 82 6.25 -10.20 3.86
N VAL A 83 5.06 -10.61 4.31
CA VAL A 83 4.83 -11.04 5.70
C VAL A 83 5.66 -12.27 6.05
N ARG A 84 5.86 -13.23 5.12
CA ARG A 84 6.66 -14.43 5.38
C ARG A 84 8.14 -14.09 5.51
N ARG A 85 8.64 -13.17 4.67
CA ARG A 85 10.00 -12.66 4.80
C ARG A 85 10.19 -11.98 6.14
N SER A 86 9.20 -11.22 6.62
CA SER A 86 9.28 -10.59 7.95
C SER A 86 9.40 -11.63 9.08
N VAL A 87 8.73 -12.78 8.95
CA VAL A 87 8.83 -13.88 9.92
C VAL A 87 10.18 -14.59 9.82
N ALA A 88 10.69 -14.79 8.61
CA ALA A 88 11.97 -15.45 8.37
C ALA A 88 13.17 -14.57 8.76
N ASP A 89 13.07 -13.25 8.54
CA ASP A 89 14.11 -12.27 8.88
C ASP A 89 13.51 -10.99 9.47
N PRO A 90 13.12 -11.02 10.76
CA PRO A 90 12.50 -9.88 11.41
C PRO A 90 13.45 -8.69 11.61
N GLN A 91 14.77 -8.93 11.63
CA GLN A 91 15.75 -7.85 11.73
C GLN A 91 15.83 -7.05 10.44
N PHE A 92 15.84 -7.70 9.30
CA PHE A 92 15.77 -7.05 8.00
C PHE A 92 14.46 -6.26 7.84
N ASP A 93 13.33 -6.86 8.22
CA ASP A 93 12.03 -6.19 8.19
C ASP A 93 12.04 -4.90 9.04
N ALA A 94 12.52 -4.97 10.27
CA ALA A 94 12.63 -3.81 11.16
C ALA A 94 13.62 -2.76 10.62
N MET A 95 14.73 -3.18 10.01
CA MET A 95 15.69 -2.26 9.40
C MET A 95 15.04 -1.43 8.28
N VAL A 96 14.32 -2.07 7.38
CA VAL A 96 13.68 -1.38 6.26
C VAL A 96 12.48 -0.56 6.74
N ASN A 97 11.55 -1.18 7.48
CA ASN A 97 10.26 -0.59 7.78
C ASN A 97 10.28 0.39 8.96
N VAL A 98 11.16 0.20 9.94
CA VAL A 98 11.26 1.08 11.12
C VAL A 98 12.42 2.05 10.96
N ILE A 99 13.65 1.53 10.77
CA ILE A 99 14.83 2.40 10.69
C ILE A 99 14.79 3.28 9.44
N GLY A 100 14.33 2.73 8.29
CA GLY A 100 14.09 3.52 7.07
C GLY A 100 13.14 4.69 7.32
N ALA A 101 12.01 4.46 7.99
CA ALA A 101 11.05 5.52 8.34
C ALA A 101 11.65 6.57 9.30
N VAL A 102 12.43 6.15 10.32
CA VAL A 102 13.11 7.08 11.25
C VAL A 102 14.15 7.92 10.54
N ARG A 103 14.95 7.33 9.66
CA ARG A 103 15.96 8.06 8.86
C ARG A 103 15.29 9.08 7.94
N LEU A 104 14.19 8.70 7.29
CA LEU A 104 13.41 9.60 6.44
C LEU A 104 12.81 10.75 7.24
N ALA A 105 12.24 10.47 8.42
CA ALA A 105 11.69 11.50 9.30
C ALA A 105 12.75 12.50 9.76
N GLU A 106 13.95 12.04 10.11
CA GLU A 106 15.06 12.92 10.49
C GLU A 106 15.52 13.79 9.30
N ALA A 107 15.63 13.22 8.11
CA ALA A 107 15.96 13.96 6.90
C ALA A 107 14.88 15.00 6.56
N ALA A 108 13.60 14.61 6.65
CA ALA A 108 12.46 15.48 6.41
C ALA A 108 12.43 16.67 7.38
N ARG A 109 12.65 16.41 8.67
CA ARG A 109 12.75 17.45 9.70
C ARG A 109 13.86 18.47 9.38
N ARG A 110 15.05 17.99 9.01
CA ARG A 110 16.19 18.87 8.68
C ARG A 110 16.00 19.67 7.40
N SER A 111 15.23 19.14 6.46
CA SER A 111 14.99 19.78 5.17
C SER A 111 13.72 20.65 5.15
N GLY A 112 13.03 20.82 6.28
CA GLY A 112 11.85 21.67 6.39
C GLY A 112 10.62 21.12 5.66
N VAL A 113 10.52 19.79 5.49
CA VAL A 113 9.32 19.11 4.96
C VAL A 113 8.14 19.43 5.87
N ARG A 114 7.02 19.81 5.28
CA ARG A 114 5.80 20.13 6.02
C ARG A 114 5.12 18.88 6.59
N LYS A 115 5.05 17.81 5.79
CA LYS A 115 4.26 16.62 6.14
C LYS A 115 4.81 15.33 5.55
N ILE A 116 4.68 14.23 6.31
CA ILE A 116 4.88 12.87 5.82
C ILE A 116 3.52 12.15 5.78
N VAL A 117 3.13 11.65 4.62
CA VAL A 117 2.00 10.71 4.48
C VAL A 117 2.58 9.31 4.41
N ASN A 118 2.32 8.51 5.45
CA ASN A 118 2.95 7.21 5.65
C ASN A 118 2.01 6.06 5.28
N ALA A 119 2.51 5.10 4.53
CA ALA A 119 1.83 3.85 4.25
C ALA A 119 1.93 2.87 5.43
N SER A 120 0.85 2.77 6.20
CA SER A 120 0.62 1.73 7.20
C SER A 120 -0.05 0.50 6.56
N SER A 121 -0.68 -0.37 7.34
CA SER A 121 -1.38 -1.55 6.83
C SER A 121 -2.56 -1.94 7.73
N GLY A 122 -3.77 -1.62 7.32
CA GLY A 122 -4.98 -2.01 8.05
C GLY A 122 -5.21 -3.53 8.12
N GLY A 123 -4.71 -4.26 7.12
CA GLY A 123 -4.78 -5.72 7.11
C GLY A 123 -3.80 -6.42 8.07
N ALA A 124 -2.78 -5.71 8.61
CA ALA A 124 -1.73 -6.35 9.40
C ALA A 124 -1.62 -5.85 10.85
N ILE A 125 -2.01 -4.59 11.13
CA ILE A 125 -1.76 -3.97 12.45
C ILE A 125 -2.75 -4.38 13.53
N TYR A 126 -3.96 -4.82 13.18
CA TYR A 126 -5.00 -5.16 14.16
C TYR A 126 -5.00 -6.62 14.61
N GLY A 127 -4.21 -7.50 13.95
CA GLY A 127 -4.22 -8.95 14.23
C GLY A 127 -5.60 -9.55 14.05
N VAL A 128 -6.17 -10.15 15.10
CA VAL A 128 -7.53 -10.72 15.11
C VAL A 128 -8.44 -9.83 15.95
N PRO A 129 -9.07 -8.81 15.37
CA PRO A 129 -9.92 -7.89 16.10
C PRO A 129 -11.23 -8.57 16.56
N LYS A 130 -11.84 -8.02 17.61
CA LYS A 130 -13.10 -8.55 18.15
C LYS A 130 -14.32 -8.24 17.26
N ASN A 131 -14.27 -7.14 16.55
CA ASN A 131 -15.40 -6.65 15.73
C ASN A 131 -14.98 -6.38 14.30
N TYR A 132 -15.88 -6.62 13.36
CA TYR A 132 -15.74 -6.33 11.94
C TYR A 132 -16.98 -5.56 11.45
N PRO A 133 -16.84 -4.58 10.55
CA PRO A 133 -15.57 -4.00 10.09
C PRO A 133 -14.77 -3.35 11.24
N THR A 134 -13.43 -3.42 11.17
CA THR A 134 -12.53 -2.95 12.22
C THR A 134 -12.27 -1.44 12.06
N ASN A 135 -12.53 -0.65 13.10
CA ASN A 135 -12.23 0.78 13.10
C ASN A 135 -10.89 1.10 13.79
N GLU A 136 -10.44 2.35 13.72
CA GLU A 136 -9.14 2.80 14.24
C GLU A 136 -9.07 2.84 15.77
N ALA A 137 -10.20 2.74 16.47
CA ALA A 137 -10.25 2.62 17.94
C ALA A 137 -9.98 1.19 18.42
N ALA A 138 -10.00 0.20 17.52
CA ALA A 138 -9.63 -1.16 17.88
C ALA A 138 -8.16 -1.20 18.33
N PRO A 139 -7.83 -1.98 19.37
CA PRO A 139 -6.45 -2.19 19.77
C PRO A 139 -5.60 -2.71 18.60
N ALA A 140 -4.43 -2.12 18.41
CA ALA A 140 -3.44 -2.66 17.48
C ALA A 140 -2.70 -3.79 18.19
N ASP A 141 -2.83 -5.02 17.65
CA ASP A 141 -2.22 -6.23 18.18
C ASP A 141 -1.66 -7.09 17.00
N PRO A 142 -0.59 -6.59 16.35
CA PRO A 142 -0.07 -7.20 15.14
C PRO A 142 0.46 -8.62 15.38
N ALA A 143 0.02 -9.55 14.54
CA ALA A 143 0.40 -10.97 14.62
C ALA A 143 1.68 -11.31 13.82
N SER A 144 2.34 -10.31 13.21
CA SER A 144 3.55 -10.50 12.41
C SER A 144 4.58 -9.38 12.65
N PRO A 145 5.89 -9.65 12.43
CA PRO A 145 6.91 -8.59 12.46
C PRO A 145 6.59 -7.44 11.51
N TYR A 146 6.11 -7.72 10.30
CA TYR A 146 5.66 -6.68 9.35
C TYR A 146 4.59 -5.76 9.95
N GLY A 147 3.54 -6.32 10.55
CA GLY A 147 2.50 -5.52 11.21
C GLY A 147 3.05 -4.71 12.39
N ALA A 148 3.92 -5.30 13.20
CA ALA A 148 4.60 -4.62 14.30
C ALA A 148 5.49 -3.48 13.80
N ALA A 149 6.25 -3.68 12.72
CA ALA A 149 7.09 -2.66 12.13
C ALA A 149 6.26 -1.47 11.55
N LYS A 150 5.14 -1.75 10.88
CA LYS A 150 4.22 -0.70 10.40
C LYS A 150 3.65 0.13 11.56
N LEU A 151 3.25 -0.50 12.65
CA LEU A 151 2.78 0.19 13.85
C LEU A 151 3.91 1.00 14.52
N ALA A 152 5.12 0.45 14.61
CA ALA A 152 6.29 1.15 15.15
C ALA A 152 6.62 2.41 14.33
N ALA A 153 6.59 2.33 13.01
CA ALA A 153 6.81 3.49 12.14
C ALA A 153 5.81 4.63 12.42
N GLU A 154 4.51 4.31 12.61
CA GLU A 154 3.52 5.32 13.01
C GLU A 154 3.88 5.98 14.35
N ALA A 155 4.30 5.19 15.35
CA ALA A 155 4.66 5.71 16.67
C ALA A 155 5.88 6.64 16.59
N TYR A 156 6.91 6.29 15.81
CA TYR A 156 8.08 7.15 15.58
C TYR A 156 7.69 8.44 14.89
N LEU A 157 6.93 8.39 13.79
CA LEU A 157 6.50 9.58 13.06
C LEU A 157 5.66 10.51 13.95
N ASN A 158 4.77 9.96 14.77
CA ASN A 158 4.02 10.73 15.76
C ASN A 158 4.94 11.36 16.83
N SER A 159 6.03 10.71 17.24
CA SER A 159 7.00 11.31 18.16
C SER A 159 7.72 12.50 17.52
N PHE A 160 8.08 12.41 16.22
CA PHE A 160 8.65 13.55 15.47
C PHE A 160 7.66 14.72 15.36
N ARG A 161 6.38 14.42 15.17
CA ARG A 161 5.33 15.46 15.19
C ARG A 161 5.26 16.18 16.54
N HIS A 162 5.27 15.44 17.63
CA HIS A 162 5.21 16.03 18.98
C HIS A 162 6.47 16.82 19.35
N LEU A 163 7.66 16.31 18.99
CA LEU A 163 8.92 16.91 19.41
C LEU A 163 9.37 18.05 18.50
N TYR A 164 9.09 17.94 17.20
CA TYR A 164 9.68 18.82 16.19
C TYR A 164 8.66 19.52 15.29
N GLY A 165 7.37 19.24 15.45
CA GLY A 165 6.32 19.83 14.61
C GLY A 165 6.27 19.28 13.18
N LEU A 166 6.99 18.19 12.86
CA LEU A 166 6.89 17.52 11.57
C LEU A 166 5.54 16.79 11.45
N ASP A 167 4.62 17.31 10.65
CA ASP A 167 3.30 16.73 10.53
C ASP A 167 3.34 15.34 9.88
N CYS A 168 2.42 14.46 10.26
CA CYS A 168 2.27 13.15 9.66
C CYS A 168 0.81 12.70 9.62
N THR A 169 0.49 11.83 8.65
CA THR A 169 -0.80 11.12 8.57
C THR A 169 -0.50 9.70 8.10
N HIS A 170 -1.23 8.71 8.64
CA HIS A 170 -0.99 7.29 8.34
C HIS A 170 -2.18 6.72 7.58
N ILE A 171 -1.95 6.27 6.36
CA ILE A 171 -2.95 5.56 5.56
C ILE A 171 -2.78 4.06 5.78
N ALA A 172 -3.82 3.42 6.30
CA ALA A 172 -3.86 2.00 6.64
C ALA A 172 -4.83 1.26 5.71
N PRO A 173 -4.38 0.87 4.49
CA PRO A 173 -5.26 0.23 3.52
C PRO A 173 -5.59 -1.21 3.91
N ALA A 174 -6.73 -1.67 3.44
CA ALA A 174 -7.13 -3.06 3.39
C ALA A 174 -6.33 -3.81 2.29
N ASN A 175 -6.90 -4.83 1.66
CA ASN A 175 -6.23 -5.55 0.59
C ASN A 175 -6.31 -4.77 -0.72
N VAL A 176 -5.24 -4.05 -1.04
CA VAL A 176 -5.16 -3.25 -2.26
C VAL A 176 -4.96 -4.15 -3.48
N TYR A 177 -5.68 -3.86 -4.57
CA TYR A 177 -5.53 -4.56 -5.85
C TYR A 177 -5.63 -3.57 -7.02
N GLY A 178 -5.11 -3.95 -8.20
CA GLY A 178 -5.18 -3.11 -9.39
C GLY A 178 -4.00 -3.28 -10.35
N PRO A 179 -3.93 -2.45 -11.40
CA PRO A 179 -2.82 -2.38 -12.35
C PRO A 179 -1.45 -2.22 -11.69
N ARG A 180 -0.43 -2.87 -12.24
CA ARG A 180 0.97 -2.89 -11.75
C ARG A 180 1.19 -3.67 -10.46
N GLN A 181 0.17 -4.36 -9.92
CA GLN A 181 0.38 -5.24 -8.77
C GLN A 181 1.25 -6.43 -9.18
N GLU A 182 2.27 -6.75 -8.36
CA GLU A 182 3.18 -7.88 -8.64
C GLU A 182 2.43 -9.21 -8.47
N PRO A 183 2.31 -10.03 -9.53
CA PRO A 183 1.57 -11.28 -9.47
C PRO A 183 2.34 -12.44 -8.82
N HIS A 184 3.61 -12.24 -8.46
CA HIS A 184 4.44 -13.27 -7.83
C HIS A 184 4.51 -13.15 -6.31
N GLY A 185 3.91 -12.09 -5.73
CA GLY A 185 3.89 -11.84 -4.29
C GLY A 185 2.66 -12.46 -3.60
N GLU A 186 2.76 -12.65 -2.28
CA GLU A 186 1.66 -13.21 -1.47
C GLU A 186 0.43 -12.28 -1.35
N ALA A 187 0.65 -10.98 -1.45
CA ALA A 187 -0.39 -9.98 -1.22
C ALA A 187 -1.27 -9.70 -2.46
N GLY A 188 -0.95 -10.29 -3.59
CA GLY A 188 -1.57 -9.95 -4.88
C GLY A 188 -2.54 -10.97 -5.42
N VAL A 189 -3.45 -11.54 -4.62
CA VAL A 189 -4.32 -12.66 -5.05
C VAL A 189 -5.13 -12.33 -6.31
N VAL A 190 -5.60 -11.09 -6.50
CA VAL A 190 -6.30 -10.67 -7.72
C VAL A 190 -5.36 -10.74 -8.94
N ALA A 191 -4.14 -10.20 -8.83
CA ALA A 191 -3.13 -10.25 -9.88
C ALA A 191 -2.69 -11.69 -10.19
N VAL A 192 -2.52 -12.52 -9.14
CA VAL A 192 -2.17 -13.95 -9.28
C VAL A 192 -3.25 -14.70 -10.06
N PHE A 193 -4.53 -14.54 -9.68
CA PHE A 193 -5.62 -15.19 -10.40
C PHE A 193 -5.77 -14.65 -11.82
N ALA A 194 -5.74 -13.35 -12.02
CA ALA A 194 -5.87 -12.74 -13.34
C ALA A 194 -4.81 -13.26 -14.31
N ARG A 195 -3.54 -13.24 -13.90
CA ARG A 195 -2.44 -13.69 -14.76
C ARG A 195 -2.49 -15.18 -15.07
N ALA A 196 -2.72 -16.02 -14.04
CA ALA A 196 -2.79 -17.46 -14.23
C ALA A 196 -3.95 -17.83 -15.18
N LEU A 197 -5.14 -17.26 -14.96
CA LEU A 197 -6.31 -17.54 -15.80
C LEU A 197 -6.14 -17.03 -17.23
N LEU A 198 -5.52 -15.87 -17.43
CA LEU A 198 -5.17 -15.36 -18.78
C LEU A 198 -4.18 -16.25 -19.51
N ALA A 199 -3.24 -16.88 -18.78
CA ALA A 199 -2.28 -17.84 -19.33
C ALA A 199 -2.86 -19.25 -19.50
N GLY A 200 -4.12 -19.50 -19.10
CA GLY A 200 -4.71 -20.84 -19.10
C GLY A 200 -4.11 -21.76 -18.04
N GLU A 201 -3.43 -21.19 -17.04
CA GLU A 201 -2.80 -21.93 -15.95
C GLU A 201 -3.79 -22.19 -14.79
N PRO A 202 -3.60 -23.28 -14.04
CA PRO A 202 -4.45 -23.57 -12.90
C PRO A 202 -4.24 -22.60 -11.75
N THR A 203 -5.33 -22.15 -11.17
CA THR A 203 -5.36 -21.36 -9.93
C THR A 203 -5.58 -22.24 -8.72
N THR A 204 -5.27 -21.75 -7.52
CA THR A 204 -5.44 -22.48 -6.27
C THR A 204 -6.15 -21.62 -5.24
N VAL A 205 -7.22 -22.19 -4.63
CA VAL A 205 -7.90 -21.64 -3.46
C VAL A 205 -7.51 -22.49 -2.24
N PHE A 206 -7.09 -21.84 -1.16
CA PHE A 206 -6.62 -22.52 0.05
C PHE A 206 -7.76 -22.71 1.07
N GLY A 207 -7.71 -23.83 1.80
CA GLY A 207 -8.78 -24.21 2.71
C GLY A 207 -10.07 -24.53 1.95
N ASP A 208 -11.19 -24.09 2.51
CA ASP A 208 -12.53 -24.19 1.92
C ASP A 208 -12.90 -22.95 1.08
N GLY A 209 -11.99 -21.99 0.96
CA GLY A 209 -12.21 -20.73 0.24
C GLY A 209 -13.09 -19.71 0.97
N SER A 210 -13.41 -19.96 2.25
CA SER A 210 -14.28 -19.09 3.05
C SER A 210 -13.54 -17.92 3.72
N ASN A 211 -12.21 -17.87 3.69
CA ASN A 211 -11.48 -16.73 4.20
C ASN A 211 -11.90 -15.45 3.46
N THR A 212 -12.12 -14.38 4.21
CA THR A 212 -12.61 -13.12 3.63
C THR A 212 -11.59 -11.99 3.74
N ARG A 213 -11.57 -11.12 2.74
CA ARG A 213 -10.78 -9.89 2.70
C ARG A 213 -11.66 -8.74 2.20
N ASP A 214 -11.28 -7.54 2.62
CA ASP A 214 -11.80 -6.29 2.10
C ASP A 214 -10.87 -5.83 0.97
N TYR A 215 -11.35 -5.87 -0.27
CA TYR A 215 -10.56 -5.52 -1.46
C TYR A 215 -10.84 -4.08 -1.86
N VAL A 216 -9.81 -3.23 -1.86
CA VAL A 216 -9.88 -1.82 -2.25
C VAL A 216 -9.03 -1.57 -3.49
N PHE A 217 -9.61 -0.87 -4.48
CA PHE A 217 -8.91 -0.59 -5.74
C PHE A 217 -7.80 0.45 -5.54
N VAL A 218 -6.71 0.32 -6.28
CA VAL A 218 -5.50 1.15 -6.11
C VAL A 218 -5.78 2.64 -6.29
N ASP A 219 -6.65 3.05 -7.21
CA ASP A 219 -6.96 4.48 -7.43
C ASP A 219 -7.67 5.10 -6.23
N ASP A 220 -8.53 4.35 -5.55
CA ASP A 220 -9.16 4.81 -4.31
C ASP A 220 -8.12 4.96 -3.19
N VAL A 221 -7.14 4.06 -3.10
CA VAL A 221 -6.03 4.17 -2.14
C VAL A 221 -5.16 5.39 -2.46
N VAL A 222 -4.83 5.61 -3.73
CA VAL A 222 -4.08 6.79 -4.19
C VAL A 222 -4.83 8.08 -3.84
N ASP A 223 -6.15 8.13 -4.04
CA ASP A 223 -6.97 9.29 -3.64
C ASP A 223 -6.89 9.55 -2.12
N ALA A 224 -6.85 8.49 -1.30
CA ALA A 224 -6.67 8.64 0.15
C ALA A 224 -5.30 9.26 0.50
N PHE A 225 -4.20 8.82 -0.16
CA PHE A 225 -2.87 9.42 0.02
C PHE A 225 -2.85 10.90 -0.37
N VAL A 226 -3.45 11.26 -1.51
CA VAL A 226 -3.53 12.64 -1.97
C VAL A 226 -4.30 13.50 -0.97
N ARG A 227 -5.46 13.06 -0.49
CA ARG A 227 -6.26 13.80 0.51
C ARG A 227 -5.55 13.94 1.85
N ALA A 228 -4.82 12.93 2.27
CA ALA A 228 -4.05 12.94 3.51
C ALA A 228 -2.87 13.93 3.49
N SER A 229 -2.46 14.44 2.32
CA SER A 229 -1.41 15.46 2.20
C SER A 229 -1.86 16.87 2.60
N GLY A 230 -3.16 17.11 2.71
CA GLY A 230 -3.73 18.35 3.25
C GLY A 230 -3.52 18.50 4.76
N ASP A 231 -4.14 19.52 5.34
CA ASP A 231 -3.97 19.83 6.77
C ASP A 231 -4.81 18.95 7.69
N ALA A 232 -5.83 18.27 7.14
CA ALA A 232 -6.67 17.38 7.93
C ALA A 232 -5.93 16.11 8.36
N GLY A 233 -6.29 15.58 9.54
CA GLY A 233 -5.83 14.28 10.00
C GLY A 233 -4.41 14.21 10.55
N SER A 234 -3.82 15.35 10.98
CA SER A 234 -2.50 15.41 11.61
C SER A 234 -2.34 14.40 12.75
N GLY A 235 -1.31 13.56 12.66
CA GLY A 235 -0.97 12.53 13.65
C GLY A 235 -1.95 11.35 13.71
N GLN A 236 -2.89 11.23 12.76
CA GLN A 236 -3.93 10.22 12.81
C GLN A 236 -3.72 9.09 11.80
N ARG A 237 -4.22 7.91 12.16
CA ARG A 237 -4.39 6.78 11.24
C ARG A 237 -5.79 6.83 10.63
N PHE A 238 -5.86 6.47 9.35
CA PHE A 238 -7.10 6.31 8.60
C PHE A 238 -7.13 4.95 7.93
N ASN A 239 -8.11 4.15 8.27
CA ASN A 239 -8.42 2.93 7.55
C ASN A 239 -8.95 3.29 6.17
N VAL A 240 -8.46 2.59 5.16
CA VAL A 240 -8.83 2.77 3.76
C VAL A 240 -9.26 1.41 3.21
N GLY A 241 -10.56 1.21 3.10
CA GLY A 241 -11.19 -0.03 2.69
C GLY A 241 -12.62 0.21 2.23
N THR A 242 -13.27 -0.83 1.74
CA THR A 242 -14.66 -0.77 1.27
C THR A 242 -15.67 -1.08 2.37
N GLY A 243 -15.23 -1.74 3.45
CA GLY A 243 -16.12 -2.29 4.48
C GLY A 243 -16.87 -3.54 4.03
N VAL A 244 -16.53 -4.12 2.88
CA VAL A 244 -17.18 -5.28 2.30
C VAL A 244 -16.24 -6.47 2.31
N GLU A 245 -16.68 -7.56 2.93
CA GLU A 245 -15.96 -8.82 2.94
C GLU A 245 -16.23 -9.63 1.67
N THR A 246 -15.18 -10.03 0.97
CA THR A 246 -15.25 -10.93 -0.18
C THR A 246 -14.45 -12.19 0.13
N SER A 247 -15.06 -13.38 -0.05
CA SER A 247 -14.36 -14.64 0.17
C SER A 247 -13.39 -14.96 -0.98
N ASP A 248 -12.34 -15.74 -0.68
CA ASP A 248 -11.38 -16.18 -1.70
C ASP A 248 -12.08 -16.90 -2.85
N ARG A 249 -13.12 -17.69 -2.54
CA ARG A 249 -13.93 -18.39 -3.56
C ARG A 249 -14.73 -17.42 -4.43
N THR A 250 -15.38 -16.43 -3.81
CA THR A 250 -16.14 -15.40 -4.53
C THR A 250 -15.22 -14.56 -5.42
N LEU A 251 -14.06 -14.17 -4.88
CA LEU A 251 -13.06 -13.42 -5.66
C LEU A 251 -12.62 -14.21 -6.91
N HIS A 252 -12.33 -15.51 -6.74
CA HIS A 252 -11.95 -16.35 -7.89
C HIS A 252 -13.03 -16.34 -8.95
N THR A 253 -14.32 -16.49 -8.55
CA THR A 253 -15.45 -16.44 -9.49
C THR A 253 -15.50 -15.12 -10.27
N VAL A 254 -15.32 -13.98 -9.58
CA VAL A 254 -15.33 -12.67 -10.22
C VAL A 254 -14.19 -12.54 -11.24
N VAL A 255 -12.96 -12.94 -10.87
CA VAL A 255 -11.81 -12.87 -11.78
C VAL A 255 -11.98 -13.84 -12.96
N ALA A 256 -12.42 -15.08 -12.73
CA ALA A 256 -12.65 -16.07 -13.79
C ALA A 256 -13.71 -15.60 -14.78
N THR A 257 -14.79 -14.99 -14.29
CA THR A 257 -15.85 -14.40 -15.12
C THR A 257 -15.30 -13.29 -16.01
N GLU A 258 -14.49 -12.37 -15.46
CA GLU A 258 -13.93 -11.25 -16.21
C GLU A 258 -12.88 -11.69 -17.25
N VAL A 259 -12.10 -12.72 -16.93
CA VAL A 259 -11.16 -13.33 -17.91
C VAL A 259 -11.89 -14.10 -19.00
N GLY A 260 -13.08 -14.65 -18.71
CA GLY A 260 -13.79 -15.61 -19.56
C GLY A 260 -13.24 -17.02 -19.42
N ALA A 261 -12.63 -17.36 -18.28
CA ALA A 261 -12.02 -18.65 -17.99
C ALA A 261 -12.94 -19.55 -17.14
N PRO A 262 -12.72 -20.89 -17.12
CA PRO A 262 -13.45 -21.79 -16.24
C PRO A 262 -13.26 -21.44 -14.75
N ASP A 263 -14.37 -21.37 -13.99
CA ASP A 263 -14.35 -21.12 -12.55
C ASP A 263 -14.09 -22.42 -11.76
N GLN A 264 -12.91 -23.01 -11.94
CA GLN A 264 -12.51 -24.31 -11.39
C GLN A 264 -11.12 -24.25 -10.72
N PRO A 265 -10.96 -23.53 -9.58
CA PRO A 265 -9.70 -23.52 -8.87
C PRO A 265 -9.38 -24.88 -8.26
N ARG A 266 -8.11 -25.21 -8.18
CA ARG A 266 -7.63 -26.34 -7.37
C ARG A 266 -7.83 -26.03 -5.89
N SER A 267 -8.15 -27.04 -5.08
CA SER A 267 -8.15 -26.90 -3.63
C SER A 267 -6.80 -27.32 -3.06
N ALA A 268 -6.33 -26.60 -2.03
CA ALA A 268 -5.15 -26.95 -1.25
C ALA A 268 -5.44 -26.75 0.25
N PRO A 269 -4.69 -27.40 1.15
CA PRO A 269 -4.85 -27.19 2.59
C PRO A 269 -4.73 -25.72 2.99
N ALA A 270 -5.44 -25.31 4.04
CA ALA A 270 -5.36 -23.97 4.60
C ALA A 270 -3.90 -23.64 4.97
N ARG A 271 -3.47 -22.40 4.73
CA ARG A 271 -2.15 -21.94 5.08
C ARG A 271 -2.07 -21.60 6.56
N LEU A 272 -0.99 -22.01 7.20
CA LEU A 272 -0.75 -21.65 8.60
C LEU A 272 -0.53 -20.15 8.72
N GLY A 273 -1.25 -19.51 9.66
CA GLY A 273 -1.14 -18.08 9.92
C GLY A 273 -2.08 -17.19 9.08
N ASP A 274 -2.83 -17.74 8.12
CA ASP A 274 -3.81 -16.96 7.37
C ASP A 274 -4.94 -16.49 8.31
N LEU A 275 -5.21 -15.19 8.28
CA LEU A 275 -6.38 -14.62 8.96
C LEU A 275 -7.66 -15.10 8.28
N LYS A 276 -8.63 -15.53 9.06
CA LYS A 276 -9.94 -15.94 8.52
C LYS A 276 -10.72 -14.75 7.95
N ARG A 277 -10.63 -13.59 8.59
CA ARG A 277 -11.38 -12.39 8.21
C ARG A 277 -10.49 -11.16 8.31
N SER A 278 -10.64 -10.24 7.35
CA SER A 278 -10.07 -8.90 7.42
C SER A 278 -10.99 -7.94 6.68
N CYS A 279 -11.51 -6.94 7.40
CA CYS A 279 -12.42 -5.93 6.88
C CYS A 279 -12.30 -4.66 7.71
N LEU A 280 -12.22 -3.51 7.07
CA LEU A 280 -11.96 -2.22 7.70
C LEU A 280 -13.17 -1.29 7.66
N ASP A 281 -13.40 -0.58 8.74
CA ASP A 281 -14.34 0.53 8.80
C ASP A 281 -13.63 1.82 8.42
N ALA A 282 -13.99 2.41 7.29
CA ALA A 282 -13.38 3.62 6.75
C ALA A 282 -14.16 4.90 7.04
N ARG A 283 -15.19 4.87 7.91
CA ARG A 283 -16.02 6.06 8.22
C ARG A 283 -15.22 7.24 8.77
N LYS A 284 -14.10 7.00 9.44
CA LYS A 284 -13.20 8.08 9.88
C LYS A 284 -12.55 8.79 8.70
N ALA A 285 -12.11 8.06 7.68
CA ALA A 285 -11.58 8.65 6.45
C ALA A 285 -12.66 9.45 5.70
N GLU A 286 -13.90 8.97 5.68
CA GLU A 286 -15.03 9.71 5.13
C GLU A 286 -15.24 11.05 5.85
N MET A 287 -15.32 11.03 7.18
CA MET A 287 -15.61 12.23 7.97
C MET A 287 -14.48 13.27 7.95
N VAL A 288 -13.22 12.84 7.98
CA VAL A 288 -12.07 13.73 8.19
C VAL A 288 -11.38 14.08 6.87
N LEU A 289 -11.23 13.11 5.96
CA LEU A 289 -10.55 13.29 4.68
C LEU A 289 -11.53 13.48 3.51
N SER A 290 -12.84 13.39 3.76
CA SER A 290 -13.87 13.35 2.72
C SER A 290 -13.59 12.24 1.68
N TRP A 291 -13.11 11.09 2.14
CA TRP A 291 -12.71 9.96 1.32
C TRP A 291 -13.67 8.78 1.49
N TRP A 292 -14.02 8.13 0.40
CA TRP A 292 -14.73 6.83 0.38
C TRP A 292 -14.32 6.04 -0.85
N ALA A 293 -14.37 4.72 -0.77
CA ALA A 293 -14.12 3.84 -1.91
C ALA A 293 -15.20 4.05 -2.98
N ARG A 294 -14.80 4.25 -4.22
CA ARG A 294 -15.68 4.54 -5.36
C ARG A 294 -15.75 3.41 -6.36
N VAL A 295 -14.67 2.64 -6.47
CA VAL A 295 -14.55 1.58 -7.47
C VAL A 295 -15.13 0.30 -6.90
N ARG A 296 -16.12 -0.27 -7.58
CA ARG A 296 -16.70 -1.57 -7.22
C ARG A 296 -15.72 -2.68 -7.56
N LEU A 297 -15.83 -3.82 -6.85
CA LEU A 297 -14.93 -4.96 -7.06
C LEU A 297 -14.92 -5.41 -8.54
N ASP A 298 -16.07 -5.56 -9.16
CA ASP A 298 -16.18 -6.03 -10.55
C ASP A 298 -15.48 -5.07 -11.54
N ASP A 299 -15.66 -3.76 -11.35
CA ASP A 299 -15.04 -2.73 -12.21
C ASP A 299 -13.52 -2.69 -12.03
N GLY A 300 -13.05 -2.77 -10.78
CA GLY A 300 -11.63 -2.81 -10.47
C GLY A 300 -10.95 -4.10 -10.95
N VAL A 301 -11.64 -5.25 -10.84
CA VAL A 301 -11.14 -6.53 -11.38
C VAL A 301 -11.04 -6.44 -12.91
N ARG A 302 -12.03 -5.87 -13.60
CA ARG A 302 -11.97 -5.63 -15.04
C ARG A 302 -10.75 -4.80 -15.43
N ALA A 303 -10.54 -3.66 -14.79
CA ALA A 303 -9.38 -2.81 -15.04
C ALA A 303 -8.05 -3.54 -14.80
N THR A 304 -8.00 -4.39 -13.77
CA THR A 304 -6.82 -5.21 -13.46
C THR A 304 -6.56 -6.28 -14.52
N VAL A 305 -7.60 -6.99 -14.95
CA VAL A 305 -7.52 -8.02 -16.01
C VAL A 305 -7.10 -7.39 -17.34
N ASP A 306 -7.69 -6.24 -17.71
CA ASP A 306 -7.35 -5.52 -18.95
C ASP A 306 -5.88 -5.06 -18.95
N TYR A 307 -5.37 -4.59 -17.82
CA TYR A 307 -3.95 -4.29 -17.68
C TYR A 307 -3.08 -5.51 -17.98
N PHE A 308 -3.38 -6.67 -17.39
CA PHE A 308 -2.59 -7.89 -17.61
C PHE A 308 -2.78 -8.51 -19.01
N ARG A 309 -3.86 -8.20 -19.74
CA ARG A 309 -4.02 -8.57 -21.16
C ARG A 309 -3.09 -7.78 -22.08
N GLY A 310 -2.71 -6.57 -21.68
CA GLY A 310 -1.83 -5.69 -22.45
C GLY A 310 -0.34 -5.85 -22.16
N CYS A 311 0.04 -6.74 -21.24
CA CYS A 311 1.43 -6.94 -20.80
C CYS A 311 2.14 -8.10 -21.53
#